data_068d2136bcb0c647dcf6f94d619a4763
#
_entry.id   068d2136bcb0c647dcf6f94d619a4763
#
_cell.length_a   1.000
_cell.length_b   1.000
_cell.length_c   1.000
_cell.angle_alpha   90.00
_cell.angle_beta   90.00
_cell.angle_gamma   90.00
#
_symmetry.space_group_name_H-M   'P 1'
#
loop_
_entity.id
_entity.type
_entity.pdbx_description
1 polymer ?
#
loop_
_entity_poly.entity_id
_entity_poly.type
_entity_poly.pdbx_seq_one_letter_code
_entity_poly.pdbx_strand_id
1 'polypeptide(L)'
;MPTWNADQYLKFEDERTQPCRDLAARVSLADVRTVIDLGCGPGNSTGVIAERWPGAEITGLDDSASMIEDARRRQPQYRWIIQDITRWASNPSSETFDVVFSNAALQWVPNHASLYPKVLERVIPGGAFAVQIPCNLNSPAQVLMRQIASPATQVREWHAHPRDFYYDLLALDSARLDIWETEYLHVLPNVEAIVEWYKGSGLRPFLEAFDTESDRTQFLAEYSKRIR
;
A
#
# COMPACT_ATOMS: atom_id res chain seq x y z
N MET A 1 -13.22 -16.21 2.03
CA MET A 1 -12.32 -15.11 1.67
C MET A 1 -10.97 -15.70 1.35
N PRO A 2 -10.33 -15.38 0.23
CA PRO A 2 -8.98 -15.88 -0.03
C PRO A 2 -8.04 -15.36 1.05
N THR A 3 -7.41 -16.27 1.77
CA THR A 3 -6.42 -15.95 2.78
C THR A 3 -5.17 -15.40 2.09
N TRP A 4 -4.76 -14.20 2.48
CA TRP A 4 -3.50 -13.62 2.04
C TRP A 4 -2.34 -14.56 2.39
N ASN A 5 -1.49 -14.87 1.40
CA ASN A 5 -0.34 -15.74 1.60
C ASN A 5 0.89 -14.87 1.94
N ALA A 6 1.23 -14.79 3.22
CA ALA A 6 2.38 -14.04 3.72
C ALA A 6 3.70 -14.55 3.10
N ASP A 7 3.85 -15.85 2.89
CA ASP A 7 5.07 -16.45 2.32
C ASP A 7 5.28 -16.00 0.85
N GLN A 8 4.20 -15.81 0.10
CA GLN A 8 4.27 -15.30 -1.27
C GLN A 8 4.71 -13.83 -1.32
N TYR A 9 4.31 -13.03 -0.32
CA TYR A 9 4.72 -11.63 -0.20
C TYR A 9 6.20 -11.50 0.19
N LEU A 10 6.67 -12.37 1.06
CA LEU A 10 8.05 -12.37 1.59
C LEU A 10 9.12 -12.78 0.57
N LYS A 11 8.76 -13.47 -0.52
CA LYS A 11 9.74 -13.86 -1.57
C LYS A 11 10.51 -12.68 -2.19
N PHE A 12 9.97 -11.47 -2.11
CA PHE A 12 10.53 -10.25 -2.67
C PHE A 12 10.44 -9.10 -1.65
N GLU A 13 10.73 -9.41 -0.39
CA GLU A 13 10.54 -8.48 0.72
C GLU A 13 11.40 -7.23 0.58
N ASP A 14 12.67 -7.39 0.21
CA ASP A 14 13.61 -6.27 0.09
C ASP A 14 13.18 -5.30 -1.01
N GLU A 15 12.86 -5.81 -2.20
CA GLU A 15 12.46 -4.99 -3.34
C GLU A 15 11.10 -4.29 -3.08
N ARG A 16 10.18 -4.96 -2.39
CA ARG A 16 8.87 -4.39 -2.04
C ARG A 16 8.95 -3.38 -0.91
N THR A 17 9.96 -3.50 -0.07
CA THR A 17 10.18 -2.60 1.07
C THR A 17 10.94 -1.33 0.66
N GLN A 18 11.68 -1.35 -0.46
CA GLN A 18 12.46 -0.19 -0.90
C GLN A 18 11.63 1.10 -1.06
N PRO A 19 10.43 1.11 -1.69
CA PRO A 19 9.60 2.32 -1.76
C PRO A 19 9.19 2.87 -0.38
N CYS A 20 8.98 1.99 0.59
CA CYS A 20 8.70 2.36 1.97
C CYS A 20 9.90 3.04 2.65
N ARG A 21 11.10 2.47 2.47
CA ARG A 21 12.35 3.06 2.97
C ARG A 21 12.63 4.43 2.35
N ASP A 22 12.43 4.58 1.05
CA ASP A 22 12.62 5.85 0.34
C ASP A 22 11.63 6.91 0.83
N LEU A 23 10.37 6.53 1.07
CA LEU A 23 9.36 7.41 1.64
C LEU A 23 9.76 7.84 3.07
N ALA A 24 10.10 6.90 3.94
CA ALA A 24 10.49 7.19 5.33
C ALA A 24 11.74 8.08 5.40
N ALA A 25 12.72 7.87 4.51
CA ALA A 25 13.95 8.67 4.45
C ALA A 25 13.68 10.13 4.04
N ARG A 26 12.64 10.41 3.25
CA ARG A 26 12.28 11.78 2.83
C ARG A 26 11.52 12.57 3.89
N VAL A 27 10.93 11.93 4.88
CA VAL A 27 10.32 12.65 6.00
C VAL A 27 11.43 13.32 6.83
N SER A 28 11.48 14.65 6.80
CA SER A 28 12.55 15.44 7.38
C SER A 28 12.40 15.67 8.90
N LEU A 29 11.43 15.04 9.56
CA LEU A 29 11.22 15.14 11.01
C LEU A 29 12.19 14.22 11.75
N ALA A 30 12.95 14.79 12.70
CA ALA A 30 13.89 14.05 13.55
C ALA A 30 13.21 13.56 14.84
N ASP A 31 12.48 14.46 15.50
CA ASP A 31 11.84 14.21 16.80
C ASP A 31 10.38 13.80 16.61
N VAL A 32 10.16 12.53 16.24
CA VAL A 32 8.84 11.92 16.04
C VAL A 32 8.52 11.06 17.26
N ARG A 33 7.40 11.31 17.92
CA ARG A 33 6.93 10.57 19.09
C ARG A 33 5.83 9.58 18.78
N THR A 34 4.95 9.93 17.82
CA THR A 34 3.79 9.10 17.47
C THR A 34 3.67 8.94 15.97
N VAL A 35 3.50 7.70 15.52
CA VAL A 35 3.29 7.36 14.11
C VAL A 35 2.11 6.43 13.96
N ILE A 36 1.26 6.68 12.95
CA ILE A 36 0.29 5.69 12.51
C ILE A 36 0.64 5.22 11.09
N ASP A 37 0.60 3.90 10.89
CA ASP A 37 0.83 3.21 9.62
C ASP A 37 -0.51 2.73 9.05
N LEU A 38 -1.03 3.42 8.05
CA LEU A 38 -2.33 3.16 7.44
C LEU A 38 -2.23 2.09 6.34
N GLY A 39 -2.95 0.99 6.53
CA GLY A 39 -2.84 -0.20 5.69
C GLY A 39 -1.53 -0.93 5.93
N CYS A 40 -1.20 -1.11 7.20
CA CYS A 40 0.08 -1.67 7.66
C CYS A 40 0.31 -3.13 7.25
N GLY A 41 -0.74 -3.84 6.82
CA GLY A 41 -0.64 -5.26 6.50
C GLY A 41 -0.06 -6.08 7.67
N PRO A 42 0.87 -7.01 7.41
CA PRO A 42 1.50 -7.82 8.44
C PRO A 42 2.67 -7.11 9.17
N GLY A 43 2.79 -5.77 9.01
CA GLY A 43 3.75 -4.93 9.75
C GLY A 43 5.08 -4.65 9.04
N ASN A 44 5.23 -4.93 7.75
CA ASN A 44 6.50 -4.69 7.04
C ASN A 44 6.86 -3.20 7.01
N SER A 45 5.92 -2.32 6.63
CA SER A 45 6.09 -0.87 6.69
C SER A 45 6.32 -0.36 8.12
N THR A 46 5.60 -0.94 9.07
CA THR A 46 5.78 -0.64 10.50
C THR A 46 7.21 -0.91 10.98
N GLY A 47 7.84 -1.99 10.49
CA GLY A 47 9.25 -2.27 10.76
C GLY A 47 10.19 -1.17 10.25
N VAL A 48 9.98 -0.69 9.03
CA VAL A 48 10.76 0.44 8.45
C VAL A 48 10.55 1.74 9.24
N ILE A 49 9.31 2.00 9.66
CA ILE A 49 8.96 3.15 10.52
C ILE A 49 9.73 3.08 11.84
N ALA A 50 9.78 1.89 12.46
CA ALA A 50 10.49 1.66 13.70
C ALA A 50 12.02 1.84 13.59
N GLU A 51 12.60 1.41 12.47
CA GLU A 51 14.01 1.67 12.16
C GLU A 51 14.29 3.17 11.99
N ARG A 52 13.37 3.89 11.36
CA ARG A 52 13.52 5.33 11.12
C ARG A 52 13.36 6.18 12.38
N TRP A 53 12.42 5.80 13.26
CA TRP A 53 12.12 6.50 14.51
C TRP A 53 12.05 5.51 15.69
N PRO A 54 13.20 5.04 16.19
CA PRO A 54 13.25 3.93 17.15
C PRO A 54 12.64 4.25 18.52
N GLY A 55 12.37 5.54 18.80
CA GLY A 55 11.71 5.96 20.04
C GLY A 55 10.22 6.27 19.91
N ALA A 56 9.65 6.14 18.71
CA ALA A 56 8.25 6.49 18.47
C ALA A 56 7.27 5.41 18.95
N GLU A 57 6.13 5.85 19.46
CA GLU A 57 4.96 5.00 19.66
C GLU A 57 4.30 4.76 18.31
N ILE A 58 4.29 3.50 17.85
CA ILE A 58 3.78 3.16 16.53
C ILE A 58 2.45 2.42 16.65
N THR A 59 1.48 2.87 15.86
CA THR A 59 0.17 2.24 15.69
C THR A 59 0.03 1.75 14.26
N GLY A 60 -0.19 0.46 14.05
CA GLY A 60 -0.56 -0.09 12.75
C GLY A 60 -2.07 -0.25 12.63
N LEU A 61 -2.63 0.15 11.49
CA LEU A 61 -4.06 0.05 11.19
C LEU A 61 -4.25 -0.67 9.84
N ASP A 62 -5.09 -1.70 9.84
CA ASP A 62 -5.50 -2.43 8.63
C ASP A 62 -6.93 -2.96 8.81
N ASP A 63 -7.70 -3.11 7.74
CA ASP A 63 -9.06 -3.66 7.81
C ASP A 63 -9.09 -5.21 7.83
N SER A 64 -7.96 -5.84 7.52
CA SER A 64 -7.81 -7.30 7.52
C SER A 64 -7.42 -7.84 8.89
N ALA A 65 -8.34 -8.58 9.51
CA ALA A 65 -8.08 -9.22 10.80
C ALA A 65 -6.88 -10.18 10.75
N SER A 66 -6.71 -10.94 9.66
CA SER A 66 -5.60 -11.88 9.49
C SER A 66 -4.24 -11.17 9.41
N MET A 67 -4.18 -10.01 8.73
CA MET A 67 -2.98 -9.18 8.68
C MET A 67 -2.58 -8.66 10.05
N ILE A 68 -3.55 -8.14 10.78
CA ILE A 68 -3.32 -7.62 12.13
C ILE A 68 -2.92 -8.74 13.11
N GLU A 69 -3.46 -9.95 12.97
CA GLU A 69 -3.01 -11.10 13.76
C GLU A 69 -1.55 -11.47 13.48
N ASP A 70 -1.15 -11.45 12.20
CA ASP A 70 0.24 -11.68 11.80
C ASP A 70 1.17 -10.58 12.32
N ALA A 71 0.77 -9.32 12.20
CA ALA A 71 1.50 -8.18 12.72
C ALA A 71 1.71 -8.27 14.24
N ARG A 72 0.67 -8.60 15.00
CA ARG A 72 0.75 -8.81 16.47
C ARG A 72 1.70 -9.93 16.86
N ARG A 73 1.74 -11.02 16.09
CA ARG A 73 2.67 -12.13 16.36
C ARG A 73 4.12 -11.76 16.10
N ARG A 74 4.38 -10.99 15.02
CA ARG A 74 5.74 -10.59 14.62
C ARG A 74 6.29 -9.45 15.45
N GLN A 75 5.45 -8.49 15.80
CA GLN A 75 5.83 -7.24 16.44
C GLN A 75 4.85 -6.87 17.57
N PRO A 76 4.82 -7.67 18.66
CA PRO A 76 3.85 -7.53 19.77
C PRO A 76 4.01 -6.23 20.56
N GLN A 77 5.12 -5.50 20.37
CA GLN A 77 5.42 -4.24 21.08
C GLN A 77 4.64 -3.05 20.54
N TYR A 78 4.03 -3.14 19.34
CA TYR A 78 3.28 -2.05 18.75
C TYR A 78 1.77 -2.19 18.95
N ARG A 79 1.06 -1.07 18.83
CA ARG A 79 -0.40 -1.06 18.86
C ARG A 79 -0.96 -1.43 17.49
N TRP A 80 -1.94 -2.35 17.45
CA TRP A 80 -2.54 -2.82 16.21
C TRP A 80 -4.06 -2.67 16.26
N ILE A 81 -4.64 -2.03 15.23
CA ILE A 81 -6.05 -1.71 15.13
C ILE A 81 -6.64 -2.35 13.87
N ILE A 82 -7.75 -3.09 14.04
CA ILE A 82 -8.56 -3.57 12.91
C ILE A 82 -9.60 -2.52 12.61
N GLN A 83 -9.40 -1.74 11.55
CA GLN A 83 -10.32 -0.67 11.16
C GLN A 83 -10.13 -0.27 9.70
N ASP A 84 -11.23 0.11 9.04
CA ASP A 84 -11.21 0.75 7.72
C ASP A 84 -10.63 2.16 7.80
N ILE A 85 -9.74 2.50 6.86
CA ILE A 85 -9.02 3.80 6.82
C ILE A 85 -10.02 4.98 6.70
N THR A 86 -11.07 4.83 5.88
CA THR A 86 -12.06 5.89 5.66
C THR A 86 -12.86 6.18 6.94
N ARG A 87 -13.23 5.14 7.67
CA ARG A 87 -13.91 5.26 8.95
C ARG A 87 -13.00 5.90 9.99
N TRP A 88 -11.74 5.48 10.06
CA TRP A 88 -10.76 6.07 10.96
C TRP A 88 -10.56 7.57 10.66
N ALA A 89 -10.28 7.94 9.41
CA ALA A 89 -10.05 9.32 9.01
C ALA A 89 -11.26 10.22 9.25
N SER A 90 -12.49 9.68 9.12
CA SER A 90 -13.73 10.42 9.29
C SER A 90 -14.23 10.49 10.75
N ASN A 91 -13.61 9.75 11.68
CA ASN A 91 -14.03 9.77 13.08
C ASN A 91 -13.44 11.00 13.81
N PRO A 92 -14.26 11.95 14.29
CA PRO A 92 -13.76 13.15 14.94
C PRO A 92 -13.00 12.87 16.25
N SER A 93 -13.21 11.70 16.85
CA SER A 93 -12.51 11.25 18.06
C SER A 93 -11.22 10.50 17.77
N SER A 94 -10.78 10.39 16.48
CA SER A 94 -9.49 9.77 16.15
C SER A 94 -8.34 10.61 16.66
N GLU A 95 -7.32 9.92 17.16
CA GLU A 95 -6.06 10.52 17.62
C GLU A 95 -5.34 11.24 16.47
N THR A 96 -4.50 12.18 16.82
CA THR A 96 -3.56 12.85 15.89
C THR A 96 -2.14 12.37 16.13
N PHE A 97 -1.29 12.44 15.09
CA PHE A 97 0.05 11.86 15.08
C PHE A 97 1.08 12.87 14.55
N ASP A 98 2.33 12.72 14.98
CA ASP A 98 3.45 13.44 14.37
C ASP A 98 3.64 13.03 12.91
N VAL A 99 3.46 11.73 12.62
CA VAL A 99 3.51 11.22 11.26
C VAL A 99 2.31 10.30 10.99
N VAL A 100 1.57 10.59 9.95
CA VAL A 100 0.63 9.66 9.32
C VAL A 100 1.31 9.08 8.10
N PHE A 101 1.56 7.78 8.13
CA PHE A 101 2.31 7.05 7.11
C PHE A 101 1.41 6.05 6.39
N SER A 102 1.62 5.87 5.08
CA SER A 102 0.95 4.82 4.30
C SER A 102 1.81 4.38 3.13
N ASN A 103 2.06 3.08 3.02
CA ASN A 103 2.82 2.51 1.91
C ASN A 103 2.01 1.43 1.19
N ALA A 104 1.80 1.61 -0.11
CA ALA A 104 1.11 0.68 -1.00
C ALA A 104 -0.30 0.24 -0.52
N ALA A 105 -1.04 1.14 0.15
CA ALA A 105 -2.36 0.87 0.70
C ALA A 105 -3.45 1.79 0.15
N LEU A 106 -3.22 3.11 0.07
CA LEU A 106 -4.28 4.06 -0.28
C LEU A 106 -4.80 3.91 -1.71
N GLN A 107 -4.06 3.32 -2.64
CA GLN A 107 -4.59 3.00 -3.97
C GLN A 107 -5.83 2.08 -3.94
N TRP A 108 -6.07 1.38 -2.83
CA TRP A 108 -7.23 0.51 -2.67
C TRP A 108 -8.46 1.22 -2.08
N VAL A 109 -8.28 2.47 -1.64
CA VAL A 109 -9.34 3.27 -1.01
C VAL A 109 -9.90 4.27 -2.03
N PRO A 110 -11.21 4.30 -2.29
CA PRO A 110 -11.80 5.25 -3.23
C PRO A 110 -11.88 6.67 -2.65
N ASN A 111 -12.25 7.63 -3.50
CA ASN A 111 -12.55 9.01 -3.13
C ASN A 111 -11.40 9.77 -2.45
N HIS A 112 -10.21 9.73 -3.04
CA HIS A 112 -9.03 10.45 -2.55
C HIS A 112 -9.29 11.95 -2.31
N ALA A 113 -10.14 12.60 -3.13
CA ALA A 113 -10.54 13.99 -2.93
C ALA A 113 -11.16 14.28 -1.53
N SER A 114 -11.87 13.33 -0.98
CA SER A 114 -12.46 13.41 0.37
C SER A 114 -11.57 12.79 1.45
N LEU A 115 -10.80 11.76 1.11
CA LEU A 115 -9.99 11.01 2.06
C LEU A 115 -8.76 11.77 2.51
N TYR A 116 -7.96 12.28 1.57
CA TYR A 116 -6.66 12.88 1.87
C TYR A 116 -6.73 14.09 2.79
N PRO A 117 -7.66 15.05 2.61
CA PRO A 117 -7.85 16.15 3.57
C PRO A 117 -8.16 15.64 4.98
N LYS A 118 -9.03 14.64 5.11
CA LYS A 118 -9.37 14.05 6.42
C LYS A 118 -8.20 13.32 7.08
N VAL A 119 -7.35 12.67 6.28
CA VAL A 119 -6.11 12.07 6.78
C VAL A 119 -5.14 13.16 7.22
N LEU A 120 -5.03 14.25 6.46
CA LEU A 120 -4.18 15.39 6.82
C LEU A 120 -4.62 16.05 8.14
N GLU A 121 -5.92 16.12 8.43
CA GLU A 121 -6.46 16.59 9.71
C GLU A 121 -6.02 15.73 10.93
N ARG A 122 -5.49 14.53 10.68
CA ARG A 122 -4.94 13.63 11.72
C ARG A 122 -3.44 13.84 11.97
N VAL A 123 -2.83 14.76 11.25
CA VAL A 123 -1.45 15.18 11.45
C VAL A 123 -1.44 16.38 12.39
N ILE A 124 -0.61 16.36 13.42
CA ILE A 124 -0.43 17.53 14.29
C ILE A 124 0.21 18.70 13.52
N PRO A 125 0.01 19.95 13.94
CA PRO A 125 0.76 21.08 13.36
C PRO A 125 2.27 20.84 13.39
N GLY A 126 2.93 20.97 12.24
CA GLY A 126 4.36 20.68 12.09
C GLY A 126 4.71 19.21 11.87
N GLY A 127 3.71 18.32 11.88
CA GLY A 127 3.88 16.91 11.54
C GLY A 127 3.94 16.63 10.03
N ALA A 128 3.86 15.36 9.63
CA ALA A 128 3.92 14.95 8.24
C ALA A 128 2.87 13.90 7.87
N PHE A 129 2.24 14.07 6.70
CA PHE A 129 1.53 13.01 6.00
C PHE A 129 2.44 12.47 4.90
N ALA A 130 2.87 11.22 5.02
CA ALA A 130 3.76 10.55 4.09
C ALA A 130 3.04 9.38 3.43
N VAL A 131 2.88 9.41 2.11
CA VAL A 131 2.13 8.39 1.37
C VAL A 131 2.87 7.97 0.11
N GLN A 132 2.93 6.66 -0.12
CA GLN A 132 3.39 6.04 -1.35
C GLN A 132 2.27 5.18 -1.93
N ILE A 133 2.00 5.33 -3.21
CA ILE A 133 1.10 4.48 -3.98
C ILE A 133 1.74 4.10 -5.32
N PRO A 134 1.51 2.87 -5.83
CA PRO A 134 1.98 2.52 -7.17
C PRO A 134 1.20 3.29 -8.24
N CYS A 135 1.91 3.76 -9.28
CA CYS A 135 1.34 4.50 -10.41
C CYS A 135 1.56 3.80 -11.76
N ASN A 136 1.90 2.50 -11.75
CA ASN A 136 2.27 1.72 -12.92
C ASN A 136 1.11 1.00 -13.64
N LEU A 137 -0.13 1.48 -13.51
CA LEU A 137 -1.31 0.88 -14.16
C LEU A 137 -1.18 0.72 -15.67
N ASN A 138 -0.41 1.60 -16.31
CA ASN A 138 -0.18 1.58 -17.75
C ASN A 138 1.08 0.79 -18.15
N SER A 139 1.75 0.14 -17.21
CA SER A 139 2.87 -0.74 -17.54
C SER A 139 2.42 -1.94 -18.40
N PRO A 140 3.28 -2.48 -19.29
CA PRO A 140 2.91 -3.60 -20.15
C PRO A 140 2.30 -4.78 -19.40
N ALA A 141 2.86 -5.12 -18.23
CA ALA A 141 2.37 -6.20 -17.39
C ALA A 141 0.94 -5.96 -16.88
N GLN A 142 0.62 -4.76 -16.41
CA GLN A 142 -0.72 -4.39 -15.93
C GLN A 142 -1.74 -4.29 -17.07
N VAL A 143 -1.34 -3.77 -18.22
CA VAL A 143 -2.18 -3.72 -19.43
C VAL A 143 -2.52 -5.14 -19.87
N LEU A 144 -1.55 -6.06 -19.87
CA LEU A 144 -1.73 -7.44 -20.25
C LEU A 144 -2.75 -8.17 -19.36
N MET A 145 -2.69 -7.96 -18.03
CA MET A 145 -3.67 -8.53 -17.09
C MET A 145 -5.11 -8.16 -17.47
N ARG A 146 -5.34 -6.87 -17.74
CA ARG A 146 -6.66 -6.36 -18.16
C ARG A 146 -7.11 -6.87 -19.53
N GLN A 147 -6.16 -7.08 -20.46
CA GLN A 147 -6.48 -7.63 -21.78
C GLN A 147 -6.86 -9.10 -21.75
N ILE A 148 -6.32 -9.88 -20.81
CA ILE A 148 -6.63 -11.31 -20.67
C ILE A 148 -7.92 -11.51 -19.88
N ALA A 149 -8.14 -10.66 -18.86
CA ALA A 149 -9.37 -10.71 -18.07
C ALA A 149 -10.59 -10.41 -18.97
N SER A 150 -11.66 -11.22 -18.78
CA SER A 150 -12.93 -10.91 -19.44
C SER A 150 -13.47 -9.56 -18.97
N PRO A 151 -14.13 -8.76 -19.84
CA PRO A 151 -14.81 -7.54 -19.41
C PRO A 151 -15.90 -7.77 -18.34
N ALA A 152 -16.38 -9.01 -18.21
CA ALA A 152 -17.33 -9.42 -17.16
C ALA A 152 -16.66 -9.66 -15.80
N THR A 153 -15.33 -9.75 -15.74
CA THR A 153 -14.58 -9.97 -14.50
C THR A 153 -14.55 -8.67 -13.70
N GLN A 154 -15.23 -8.63 -12.56
CA GLN A 154 -15.23 -7.47 -11.66
C GLN A 154 -13.95 -7.46 -10.83
N VAL A 155 -12.93 -6.77 -11.32
CA VAL A 155 -11.64 -6.63 -10.65
C VAL A 155 -11.66 -5.39 -9.75
N ARG A 156 -11.16 -5.50 -8.53
CA ARG A 156 -10.98 -4.34 -7.63
C ARG A 156 -10.01 -3.35 -8.27
N GLU A 157 -10.46 -2.12 -8.49
CA GLU A 157 -9.69 -1.08 -9.15
C GLU A 157 -8.72 -0.38 -8.18
N TRP A 158 -7.64 0.16 -8.73
CA TRP A 158 -6.78 1.12 -8.06
C TRP A 158 -7.28 2.54 -8.31
N HIS A 159 -7.24 3.34 -7.24
CA HIS A 159 -7.68 4.73 -7.25
C HIS A 159 -6.48 5.71 -7.24
N ALA A 160 -5.43 5.41 -8.03
CA ALA A 160 -4.30 6.33 -8.19
C ALA A 160 -4.65 7.45 -9.19
N HIS A 161 -4.34 8.67 -8.83
CA HIS A 161 -4.53 9.87 -9.64
C HIS A 161 -3.18 10.45 -10.10
N PRO A 162 -3.16 11.36 -11.12
CA PRO A 162 -1.97 12.09 -11.50
C PRO A 162 -1.43 12.99 -10.36
N ARG A 163 -0.17 13.39 -10.45
CA ARG A 163 0.51 14.19 -9.42
C ARG A 163 -0.14 15.55 -9.16
N ASP A 164 -0.61 16.22 -10.22
CA ASP A 164 -1.31 17.49 -10.15
C ASP A 164 -2.58 17.40 -9.30
N PHE A 165 -3.34 16.31 -9.41
CA PHE A 165 -4.50 16.06 -8.54
C PHE A 165 -4.12 16.13 -7.04
N TYR A 166 -3.04 15.46 -6.62
CA TYR A 166 -2.61 15.48 -5.22
C TYR A 166 -2.02 16.83 -4.83
N TYR A 167 -1.34 17.51 -5.75
CA TYR A 167 -0.84 18.86 -5.52
C TYR A 167 -1.98 19.83 -5.25
N ASP A 168 -2.98 19.87 -6.11
CA ASP A 168 -4.13 20.77 -5.97
C ASP A 168 -4.93 20.48 -4.69
N LEU A 169 -4.98 19.19 -4.30
CA LEU A 169 -5.72 18.74 -3.14
C LEU A 169 -5.06 19.13 -1.80
N LEU A 170 -3.73 19.18 -1.74
CA LEU A 170 -2.97 19.28 -0.48
C LEU A 170 -2.18 20.58 -0.33
N ALA A 171 -1.93 21.32 -1.40
CA ALA A 171 -1.00 22.46 -1.38
C ALA A 171 -1.47 23.60 -0.44
N LEU A 172 -2.78 23.83 -0.32
CA LEU A 172 -3.32 24.93 0.50
C LEU A 172 -3.23 24.65 2.00
N ASP A 173 -3.28 23.37 2.39
CA ASP A 173 -3.28 22.95 3.80
C ASP A 173 -1.90 22.45 4.26
N SER A 174 -0.89 22.55 3.40
CA SER A 174 0.48 22.08 3.68
C SER A 174 1.48 23.23 3.64
N ALA A 175 2.27 23.37 4.68
CA ALA A 175 3.39 24.33 4.71
C ALA A 175 4.49 23.95 3.69
N ARG A 176 4.65 22.67 3.42
CA ARG A 176 5.55 22.11 2.40
C ARG A 176 4.93 20.86 1.80
N LEU A 177 4.98 20.76 0.48
CA LEU A 177 4.54 19.57 -0.27
C LEU A 177 5.70 19.09 -1.14
N ASP A 178 6.04 17.80 -1.02
CA ASP A 178 7.06 17.13 -1.82
C ASP A 178 6.38 15.94 -2.55
N ILE A 179 6.27 16.02 -3.87
CA ILE A 179 5.67 14.97 -4.71
C ILE A 179 6.70 14.53 -5.75
N TRP A 180 6.97 13.24 -5.79
CA TRP A 180 7.91 12.66 -6.77
C TRP A 180 7.43 11.30 -7.26
N GLU A 181 8.04 10.83 -8.34
CA GLU A 181 7.91 9.46 -8.84
C GLU A 181 9.28 8.78 -8.84
N THR A 182 9.31 7.50 -8.51
CA THR A 182 10.50 6.65 -8.62
C THR A 182 10.16 5.42 -9.44
N GLU A 183 10.98 5.16 -10.46
CA GLU A 183 10.91 3.92 -11.22
C GLU A 183 11.95 2.94 -10.67
N TYR A 184 11.48 1.77 -10.22
CA TYR A 184 12.31 0.67 -9.73
C TYR A 184 12.46 -0.38 -10.83
N LEU A 185 13.68 -0.58 -11.31
CA LEU A 185 13.99 -1.60 -12.29
C LEU A 185 14.37 -2.90 -11.55
N HIS A 186 13.47 -3.88 -11.58
CA HIS A 186 13.70 -5.19 -10.98
C HIS A 186 14.18 -6.18 -12.06
N VAL A 187 15.38 -6.73 -11.87
CA VAL A 187 15.94 -7.78 -12.73
C VAL A 187 15.56 -9.13 -12.13
N LEU A 188 14.62 -9.82 -12.77
CA LEU A 188 14.14 -11.12 -12.34
C LEU A 188 14.77 -12.25 -13.18
N PRO A 189 15.01 -13.44 -12.61
CA PRO A 189 15.80 -14.49 -13.27
C PRO A 189 15.10 -15.12 -14.48
N ASN A 190 13.77 -15.11 -14.54
CA ASN A 190 12.97 -15.72 -15.60
C ASN A 190 11.52 -15.18 -15.59
N VAL A 191 10.74 -15.60 -16.58
CA VAL A 191 9.32 -15.22 -16.74
C VAL A 191 8.47 -15.70 -15.56
N GLU A 192 8.74 -16.87 -15.03
CA GLU A 192 8.04 -17.44 -13.88
C GLU A 192 8.19 -16.55 -12.64
N ALA A 193 9.38 -15.98 -12.42
CA ALA A 193 9.64 -15.04 -11.35
C ALA A 193 8.83 -13.73 -11.53
N ILE A 194 8.61 -13.28 -12.77
CA ILE A 194 7.73 -12.12 -13.05
C ILE A 194 6.29 -12.43 -12.65
N VAL A 195 5.78 -13.61 -13.00
CA VAL A 195 4.44 -14.05 -12.61
C VAL A 195 4.32 -14.14 -11.09
N GLU A 196 5.30 -14.74 -10.43
CA GLU A 196 5.35 -14.84 -8.96
C GLU A 196 5.41 -13.46 -8.29
N TRP A 197 6.16 -12.52 -8.84
CA TRP A 197 6.16 -11.12 -8.39
C TRP A 197 4.75 -10.53 -8.38
N TYR A 198 4.04 -10.66 -9.49
CA TYR A 198 2.72 -10.07 -9.64
C TYR A 198 1.62 -10.82 -8.88
N LYS A 199 1.77 -12.10 -8.55
CA LYS A 199 0.82 -12.84 -7.69
C LYS A 199 0.64 -12.20 -6.31
N GLY A 200 1.69 -11.62 -5.77
CA GLY A 200 1.64 -10.91 -4.49
C GLY A 200 1.14 -9.46 -4.59
N SER A 201 0.79 -8.96 -5.79
CA SER A 201 0.41 -7.56 -6.01
C SER A 201 -0.64 -7.41 -7.11
N GLY A 202 -0.25 -7.06 -8.33
CA GLY A 202 -1.16 -6.71 -9.43
C GLY A 202 -2.08 -7.83 -9.93
N LEU A 203 -1.66 -9.11 -9.88
CA LEU A 203 -2.50 -10.25 -10.25
C LEU A 203 -3.57 -10.59 -9.21
N ARG A 204 -3.35 -10.21 -7.96
CA ARG A 204 -4.24 -10.58 -6.86
C ARG A 204 -5.71 -10.19 -7.10
N PRO A 205 -6.06 -8.95 -7.46
CA PRO A 205 -7.44 -8.58 -7.71
C PRO A 205 -8.13 -9.43 -8.80
N PHE A 206 -7.36 -9.83 -9.81
CA PHE A 206 -7.86 -10.70 -10.89
C PHE A 206 -8.11 -12.11 -10.37
N LEU A 207 -7.17 -12.68 -9.61
CA LEU A 207 -7.32 -14.03 -9.05
C LEU A 207 -8.45 -14.12 -8.03
N GLU A 208 -8.71 -13.06 -7.27
CA GLU A 208 -9.82 -12.96 -6.33
C GLU A 208 -11.18 -12.84 -7.04
N ALA A 209 -11.21 -12.28 -8.26
CA ALA A 209 -12.42 -12.08 -9.03
C ALA A 209 -12.91 -13.34 -9.77
N PHE A 210 -12.09 -14.40 -9.86
CA PHE A 210 -12.49 -15.66 -10.47
C PHE A 210 -13.13 -16.60 -9.44
N ASP A 211 -14.29 -17.16 -9.78
CA ASP A 211 -15.04 -18.08 -8.92
C ASP A 211 -14.39 -19.46 -8.81
N THR A 212 -13.77 -19.95 -9.90
CA THR A 212 -13.21 -21.30 -9.96
C THR A 212 -11.69 -21.34 -10.02
N GLU A 213 -11.09 -22.40 -9.49
CA GLU A 213 -9.66 -22.64 -9.60
C GLU A 213 -9.21 -22.90 -11.05
N SER A 214 -10.10 -23.47 -11.86
CA SER A 214 -9.87 -23.67 -13.30
C SER A 214 -9.64 -22.34 -14.02
N ASP A 215 -10.50 -21.33 -13.75
CA ASP A 215 -10.38 -20.01 -14.38
C ASP A 215 -9.11 -19.28 -13.95
N ARG A 216 -8.75 -19.37 -12.66
CA ARG A 216 -7.46 -18.84 -12.13
C ARG A 216 -6.28 -19.46 -12.82
N THR A 217 -6.28 -20.79 -12.99
CA THR A 217 -5.19 -21.52 -13.64
C THR A 217 -5.10 -21.15 -15.11
N GLN A 218 -6.22 -21.06 -15.82
CA GLN A 218 -6.26 -20.67 -17.23
C GLN A 218 -5.75 -19.22 -17.42
N PHE A 219 -6.21 -18.30 -16.58
CA PHE A 219 -5.75 -16.91 -16.59
C PHE A 219 -4.24 -16.81 -16.37
N LEU A 220 -3.70 -17.48 -15.36
CA LEU A 220 -2.27 -17.50 -15.07
C LEU A 220 -1.45 -18.13 -16.20
N ALA A 221 -1.94 -19.21 -16.81
CA ALA A 221 -1.28 -19.85 -17.94
C ALA A 221 -1.18 -18.92 -19.16
N GLU A 222 -2.28 -18.24 -19.50
CA GLU A 222 -2.31 -17.27 -20.60
C GLU A 222 -1.44 -16.05 -20.30
N TYR A 223 -1.46 -15.53 -19.06
CA TYR A 223 -0.59 -14.45 -18.63
C TYR A 223 0.89 -14.83 -18.74
N SER A 224 1.28 -15.99 -18.20
CA SER A 224 2.66 -16.50 -18.26
C SER A 224 3.15 -16.71 -19.71
N LYS A 225 2.26 -17.12 -20.60
CA LYS A 225 2.58 -17.31 -22.03
C LYS A 225 2.84 -15.99 -22.75
N ARG A 226 2.13 -14.90 -22.38
CA ARG A 226 2.16 -13.62 -23.10
C ARG A 226 3.11 -12.58 -22.50
N ILE A 227 3.50 -12.72 -21.24
CA ILE A 227 4.42 -11.81 -20.54
C ILE A 227 5.89 -12.15 -20.85
N ARG A 228 6.32 -12.05 -22.07
CA ARG A 228 7.67 -12.39 -22.51
C ARG A 228 8.44 -11.16 -22.97
#